data_356cfd8a3eed0c5389aab190da04231a
#
_entry.id   356cfd8a3eed0c5389aab190da04231a
#
_cell.length_a   1.000
_cell.length_b   1.000
_cell.length_c   1.000
_cell.angle_alpha   90.00
_cell.angle_beta   90.00
_cell.angle_gamma   90.00
#
_symmetry.space_group_name_H-M   'P 1'
#
loop_
_entity.id
_entity.type
_entity.pdbx_description
1 polymer ?
#
loop_
_entity_poly.entity_id
_entity_poly.type
_entity_poly.pdbx_seq_one_letter_code
_entity_poly.pdbx_strand_id
1 'polypeptide(L)'
;MNRRKICIHAKKSVLLHCFPEMNMTYDETISYLYASTPAFHLIGKDAYKPGLENTIALMEHLGNPHTKWPSVHIAGTNGKGSTSHLIAASLQCAGLKVGLYTSPHLVDFRERIRVLNRNRTGVEATMSKSSMIPKDKVIQFVEDNRSFLDQLRPSFFETAMAMAFWYFAEQKVDIAVIEVGLGGRLDSTNIITPLLSVITNIGFDHTEFLGDTLAKIAGEKAGIIKSNVPCIIGETNPETAPVFMAKAQECNILGNGLETTTCQLWFADQCNYLRRCRERDIPMCELHGLYQDKNMQTAYVALRALSNILRERDISLTTDHYKRGFAQVCTLTGLRGRWETLCNKPLTICDTGHNSHGIKYVAQQLQQLSTTHNTLHIVIGMVDDKDVEEVMKILPTQARYYFTQAKTHRAIPASKMLALHNGISPVHNAQNNAYSSVKEAILAAQKEATDQDIIFIGGSNYVVGEALTLFNQRPLHE
;
A
#
# COMPACT_ATOMS: atom_id res chain seq x y z
N MET A 1 -39.33 75.77 3.60
CA MET A 1 -38.13 75.18 4.21
C MET A 1 -38.13 73.64 3.95
N ASN A 2 -37.41 73.22 2.94
CA ASN A 2 -37.34 71.82 2.48
C ASN A 2 -36.25 71.06 3.22
N ARG A 3 -36.62 70.00 3.94
CA ARG A 3 -35.63 69.00 4.41
C ARG A 3 -35.68 67.80 3.47
N ARG A 4 -34.64 67.62 2.63
CA ARG A 4 -34.42 66.43 1.81
C ARG A 4 -33.88 65.33 2.73
N LYS A 5 -34.58 64.19 2.80
CA LYS A 5 -34.06 62.95 3.38
C LYS A 5 -33.18 62.26 2.33
N ILE A 6 -31.91 62.07 2.70
CA ILE A 6 -30.96 61.29 1.93
C ILE A 6 -31.12 59.82 2.36
N CYS A 7 -31.65 58.96 1.44
CA CYS A 7 -31.64 57.50 1.60
C CYS A 7 -30.28 56.97 1.21
N ILE A 8 -29.51 56.44 2.15
CA ILE A 8 -28.28 55.71 1.90
C ILE A 8 -28.65 54.26 1.59
N HIS A 9 -28.56 53.86 0.33
CA HIS A 9 -28.66 52.48 -0.11
C HIS A 9 -27.31 51.81 0.14
N ALA A 10 -27.19 50.98 1.19
CA ALA A 10 -26.10 50.10 1.39
C ALA A 10 -26.20 48.94 0.36
N LYS A 11 -25.39 49.01 -0.70
CA LYS A 11 -25.17 47.87 -1.60
C LYS A 11 -24.39 46.80 -0.82
N LYS A 12 -25.05 45.69 -0.46
CA LYS A 12 -24.37 44.45 -0.09
C LYS A 12 -23.66 43.96 -1.34
N SER A 13 -22.35 44.19 -1.41
CA SER A 13 -21.50 43.48 -2.37
C SER A 13 -21.39 42.02 -1.91
N VAL A 14 -22.10 41.15 -2.60
CA VAL A 14 -21.86 39.71 -2.54
C VAL A 14 -20.49 39.53 -3.20
N LEU A 15 -19.46 39.27 -2.40
CA LEU A 15 -18.19 38.72 -2.88
C LEU A 15 -18.50 37.34 -3.47
N LEU A 16 -18.78 37.29 -4.77
CA LEU A 16 -18.62 36.06 -5.54
C LEU A 16 -17.13 35.69 -5.42
N HIS A 17 -16.85 34.65 -4.66
CA HIS A 17 -15.58 33.95 -4.76
C HIS A 17 -15.55 33.39 -6.19
N CYS A 18 -14.85 34.08 -7.10
CA CYS A 18 -14.41 33.48 -8.34
C CYS A 18 -13.46 32.35 -7.92
N PHE A 19 -13.93 31.11 -8.00
CA PHE A 19 -13.03 29.97 -8.05
C PHE A 19 -12.14 30.20 -9.29
N PRO A 20 -10.80 30.15 -9.17
CA PRO A 20 -9.97 30.21 -10.37
C PRO A 20 -10.42 29.07 -11.29
N GLU A 21 -10.66 29.39 -12.57
CA GLU A 21 -10.92 28.36 -13.57
C GLU A 21 -9.72 27.40 -13.55
N MET A 22 -9.99 26.12 -13.27
CA MET A 22 -8.94 25.10 -13.34
C MET A 22 -8.44 25.02 -14.79
N ASN A 23 -7.18 25.41 -15.03
CA ASN A 23 -6.61 25.47 -16.37
C ASN A 23 -6.09 24.12 -16.86
N MET A 24 -5.83 23.15 -15.94
CA MET A 24 -5.29 21.84 -16.27
C MET A 24 -6.39 20.76 -16.23
N THR A 25 -6.34 19.84 -17.18
CA THR A 25 -7.07 18.58 -17.09
C THR A 25 -6.39 17.62 -16.10
N TYR A 26 -7.09 16.59 -15.66
CA TYR A 26 -6.50 15.57 -14.78
C TYR A 26 -5.31 14.86 -15.42
N ASP A 27 -5.38 14.55 -16.71
CA ASP A 27 -4.30 13.86 -17.43
C ASP A 27 -3.06 14.75 -17.60
N GLU A 28 -3.24 16.04 -17.83
CA GLU A 28 -2.15 17.02 -17.83
C GLU A 28 -1.53 17.17 -16.43
N THR A 29 -2.35 17.17 -15.38
CA THR A 29 -1.89 17.21 -13.98
C THR A 29 -1.05 15.98 -13.63
N ILE A 30 -1.50 14.80 -14.01
CA ILE A 30 -0.75 13.56 -13.79
C ILE A 30 0.56 13.56 -14.62
N SER A 31 0.50 14.02 -15.86
CA SER A 31 1.69 14.17 -16.71
C SER A 31 2.70 15.15 -16.12
N TYR A 32 2.24 16.27 -15.57
CA TYR A 32 3.08 17.22 -14.83
C TYR A 32 3.75 16.56 -13.62
N LEU A 33 2.99 15.84 -12.78
CA LEU A 33 3.54 15.14 -11.62
C LEU A 33 4.64 14.15 -12.01
N TYR A 34 4.48 13.43 -13.11
CA TYR A 34 5.50 12.49 -13.57
C TYR A 34 6.71 13.16 -14.25
N ALA A 35 6.52 14.27 -14.93
CA ALA A 35 7.57 14.94 -15.67
C ALA A 35 8.42 15.89 -14.79
N SER A 36 7.78 16.61 -13.86
CA SER A 36 8.43 17.64 -13.03
C SER A 36 9.07 17.08 -11.75
N THR A 37 8.67 15.86 -11.32
CA THR A 37 9.16 15.27 -10.09
C THR A 37 9.80 13.90 -10.35
N PRO A 38 11.08 13.67 -9.96
CA PRO A 38 11.73 12.39 -10.14
C PRO A 38 10.92 11.28 -9.45
N ALA A 39 10.42 10.33 -10.23
CA ALA A 39 9.55 9.27 -9.71
C ALA A 39 10.30 7.93 -9.70
N PHE A 40 10.45 7.32 -8.52
CA PHE A 40 11.17 6.05 -8.36
C PHE A 40 10.65 4.94 -9.27
N HIS A 41 9.35 4.87 -9.47
CA HIS A 41 8.73 3.88 -10.36
C HIS A 41 9.05 4.10 -11.85
N LEU A 42 9.51 5.30 -12.25
CA LEU A 42 9.93 5.59 -13.61
C LEU A 42 11.44 5.46 -13.81
N ILE A 43 12.25 6.09 -12.95
CA ILE A 43 13.70 6.21 -13.14
C ILE A 43 14.52 5.44 -12.08
N GLY A 44 13.87 4.64 -11.23
CA GLY A 44 14.55 3.82 -10.24
C GLY A 44 15.29 4.65 -9.20
N LYS A 45 16.52 4.23 -8.89
CA LYS A 45 17.36 4.80 -7.83
C LYS A 45 17.67 6.29 -7.97
N ASP A 46 17.73 6.80 -9.18
CA ASP A 46 18.07 8.21 -9.46
C ASP A 46 16.99 9.19 -8.95
N ALA A 47 15.78 8.68 -8.64
CA ALA A 47 14.71 9.47 -8.03
C ALA A 47 14.81 9.56 -6.50
N TYR A 48 15.64 8.73 -5.84
CA TYR A 48 15.75 8.73 -4.38
C TYR A 48 16.59 9.92 -3.92
N LYS A 49 15.96 10.80 -3.17
CA LYS A 49 16.62 11.94 -2.49
C LYS A 49 16.59 11.64 -0.99
N PRO A 50 17.71 11.24 -0.38
CA PRO A 50 17.76 11.05 1.06
C PRO A 50 17.68 12.40 1.78
N GLY A 51 16.88 12.46 2.85
CA GLY A 51 16.68 13.67 3.65
C GLY A 51 15.21 14.04 3.77
N LEU A 52 14.90 14.89 4.73
CA LEU A 52 13.54 15.35 5.01
C LEU A 52 13.37 16.85 4.75
N GLU A 53 14.39 17.52 4.23
CA GLU A 53 14.42 18.98 4.05
C GLU A 53 13.30 19.44 3.13
N ASN A 54 13.16 18.81 1.95
CA ASN A 54 12.07 19.12 1.03
C ASN A 54 10.70 18.82 1.64
N THR A 55 10.60 17.71 2.35
CA THR A 55 9.36 17.31 3.03
C THR A 55 8.96 18.34 4.09
N ILE A 56 9.90 18.80 4.91
CA ILE A 56 9.68 19.82 5.92
C ILE A 56 9.23 21.12 5.26
N ALA A 57 9.94 21.60 4.22
CA ALA A 57 9.59 22.80 3.48
C ALA A 57 8.18 22.73 2.85
N LEU A 58 7.80 21.56 2.28
CA LEU A 58 6.45 21.32 1.79
C LEU A 58 5.39 21.40 2.89
N MET A 59 5.67 20.83 4.05
CA MET A 59 4.72 20.85 5.17
C MET A 59 4.57 22.28 5.73
N GLU A 60 5.64 23.03 5.87
CA GLU A 60 5.59 24.43 6.29
C GLU A 60 4.77 25.27 5.31
N HIS A 61 5.02 25.14 4.00
CA HIS A 61 4.26 25.81 2.96
C HIS A 61 2.77 25.51 3.04
N LEU A 62 2.38 24.25 3.31
CA LEU A 62 0.99 23.81 3.44
C LEU A 62 0.36 24.07 4.81
N GLY A 63 1.06 24.75 5.73
CA GLY A 63 0.59 25.04 7.08
C GLY A 63 0.53 23.82 8.00
N ASN A 64 1.50 22.92 7.86
CA ASN A 64 1.72 21.73 8.68
C ASN A 64 0.48 20.82 8.83
N PRO A 65 -0.13 20.35 7.70
CA PRO A 65 -1.38 19.59 7.73
C PRO A 65 -1.28 18.30 8.54
N HIS A 66 -0.09 17.70 8.65
CA HIS A 66 0.17 16.47 9.40
C HIS A 66 -0.04 16.59 10.91
N THR A 67 -0.12 17.80 11.46
CA THR A 67 -0.39 18.05 12.88
C THR A 67 -1.87 18.09 13.22
N LYS A 68 -2.76 18.08 12.19
CA LYS A 68 -4.20 18.28 12.35
C LYS A 68 -4.99 16.99 12.59
N TRP A 69 -4.35 15.84 12.54
CA TRP A 69 -4.96 14.51 12.70
C TRP A 69 -3.99 13.51 13.33
N PRO A 70 -4.49 12.59 14.17
CA PRO A 70 -3.69 11.49 14.69
C PRO A 70 -3.44 10.43 13.62
N SER A 71 -2.37 9.62 13.79
CA SER A 71 -2.00 8.62 12.79
C SER A 71 -1.55 7.29 13.37
N VAL A 72 -1.57 6.26 12.50
CA VAL A 72 -0.84 4.99 12.63
C VAL A 72 0.19 4.95 11.52
N HIS A 73 1.45 4.64 11.81
CA HIS A 73 2.55 4.64 10.87
C HIS A 73 3.05 3.22 10.61
N ILE A 74 3.12 2.79 9.35
CA ILE A 74 3.36 1.39 9.00
C ILE A 74 4.56 1.25 8.06
N ALA A 75 5.62 0.59 8.55
CA ALA A 75 6.80 0.19 7.79
C ALA A 75 6.87 -1.35 7.63
N GLY A 76 7.86 -1.81 6.88
CA GLY A 76 8.14 -3.23 6.67
C GLY A 76 8.68 -3.50 5.27
N THR A 77 9.11 -4.72 5.00
CA THR A 77 9.49 -5.12 3.64
C THR A 77 8.24 -5.48 2.85
N ASN A 78 7.51 -6.50 3.28
CA ASN A 78 6.26 -6.94 2.68
C ASN A 78 5.08 -6.73 3.64
N GLY A 79 3.84 -6.75 3.13
CA GLY A 79 2.64 -6.70 3.95
C GLY A 79 2.21 -5.31 4.42
N LYS A 80 3.00 -4.25 4.20
CA LYS A 80 2.66 -2.87 4.60
C LYS A 80 1.25 -2.47 4.14
N GLY A 81 1.01 -2.53 2.82
CA GLY A 81 -0.28 -2.16 2.23
C GLY A 81 -1.44 -2.99 2.79
N SER A 82 -1.31 -4.33 2.85
CA SER A 82 -2.35 -5.21 3.42
C SER A 82 -2.65 -4.86 4.87
N THR A 83 -1.63 -4.69 5.71
CA THR A 83 -1.78 -4.31 7.12
C THR A 83 -2.42 -2.93 7.25
N SER A 84 -2.03 -1.95 6.41
CA SER A 84 -2.63 -0.61 6.39
C SER A 84 -4.12 -0.65 6.07
N HIS A 85 -4.51 -1.42 5.04
CA HIS A 85 -5.90 -1.58 4.65
C HIS A 85 -6.73 -2.32 5.72
N LEU A 86 -6.21 -3.38 6.34
CA LEU A 86 -6.87 -4.10 7.43
C LEU A 86 -7.15 -3.19 8.63
N ILE A 87 -6.16 -2.38 9.03
CA ILE A 87 -6.31 -1.41 10.13
C ILE A 87 -7.33 -0.33 9.74
N ALA A 88 -7.21 0.25 8.54
CA ALA A 88 -8.10 1.31 8.08
C ALA A 88 -9.56 0.85 7.97
N ALA A 89 -9.81 -0.36 7.42
CA ALA A 89 -11.14 -0.95 7.34
C ALA A 89 -11.76 -1.17 8.74
N SER A 90 -10.96 -1.66 9.70
CA SER A 90 -11.42 -1.87 11.08
C SER A 90 -11.77 -0.57 11.79
N LEU A 91 -10.99 0.49 11.58
CA LEU A 91 -11.26 1.83 12.10
C LEU A 91 -12.52 2.44 11.47
N GLN A 92 -12.72 2.25 10.17
CA GLN A 92 -13.96 2.65 9.49
C GLN A 92 -15.17 1.90 10.05
N CYS A 93 -15.06 0.59 10.31
CA CYS A 93 -16.12 -0.20 10.95
C CYS A 93 -16.46 0.28 12.36
N ALA A 94 -15.51 0.92 13.06
CA ALA A 94 -15.73 1.58 14.35
C ALA A 94 -16.40 2.97 14.22
N GLY A 95 -16.76 3.38 13.01
CA GLY A 95 -17.46 4.65 12.74
C GLY A 95 -16.54 5.86 12.57
N LEU A 96 -15.24 5.65 12.39
CA LEU A 96 -14.29 6.73 12.16
C LEU A 96 -14.20 7.10 10.66
N LYS A 97 -13.92 8.38 10.39
CA LYS A 97 -13.49 8.86 9.07
C LYS A 97 -11.98 8.68 8.98
N VAL A 98 -11.53 7.78 8.11
CA VAL A 98 -10.13 7.33 8.08
C VAL A 98 -9.44 7.83 6.83
N GLY A 99 -8.32 8.55 6.98
CA GLY A 99 -7.37 8.79 5.90
C GLY A 99 -6.49 7.55 5.70
N LEU A 100 -6.27 7.14 4.45
CA LEU A 100 -5.40 6.02 4.11
C LEU A 100 -4.44 6.43 3.00
N TYR A 101 -3.14 6.43 3.33
CA TYR A 101 -2.05 6.66 2.38
C TYR A 101 -1.26 5.38 2.15
N THR A 102 -1.19 4.92 0.90
CA THR A 102 -0.51 3.67 0.52
C THR A 102 0.28 3.82 -0.77
N SER A 103 1.28 2.96 -0.99
CA SER A 103 2.12 2.97 -2.19
C SER A 103 2.69 1.58 -2.52
N PRO A 104 2.98 1.33 -3.81
CA PRO A 104 2.56 2.09 -4.98
C PRO A 104 1.08 1.88 -5.34
N HIS A 105 0.55 2.66 -6.28
CA HIS A 105 -0.73 2.37 -6.93
C HIS A 105 -0.55 1.31 -8.04
N LEU A 106 -1.63 0.67 -8.45
CA LEU A 106 -1.63 -0.35 -9.51
C LEU A 106 -2.17 0.20 -10.85
N VAL A 107 -3.28 0.90 -10.82
CA VAL A 107 -3.98 1.40 -12.02
C VAL A 107 -4.14 2.92 -12.01
N ASP A 108 -4.61 3.49 -10.90
CA ASP A 108 -4.93 4.92 -10.77
C ASP A 108 -4.08 5.56 -9.67
N PHE A 109 -3.44 6.70 -9.98
CA PHE A 109 -2.67 7.48 -9.00
C PHE A 109 -3.43 7.70 -7.68
N ARG A 110 -4.74 7.94 -7.78
CA ARG A 110 -5.61 8.25 -6.63
C ARG A 110 -5.77 7.08 -5.64
N GLU A 111 -5.38 5.86 -6.02
CA GLU A 111 -5.33 4.71 -5.09
C GLU A 111 -4.43 4.98 -3.89
N ARG A 112 -3.42 5.87 -4.04
CA ARG A 112 -2.50 6.25 -2.97
C ARG A 112 -3.15 7.05 -1.86
N ILE A 113 -4.27 7.74 -2.15
CA ILE A 113 -4.89 8.73 -1.27
C ILE A 113 -6.38 8.43 -1.15
N ARG A 114 -6.79 7.86 -0.03
CA ARG A 114 -8.17 7.48 0.21
C ARG A 114 -8.69 8.11 1.50
N VAL A 115 -9.98 8.47 1.50
CA VAL A 115 -10.70 8.84 2.71
C VAL A 115 -11.91 7.92 2.83
N LEU A 116 -11.85 7.02 3.82
CA LEU A 116 -12.93 6.11 4.15
C LEU A 116 -13.93 6.85 5.04
N ASN A 117 -15.12 7.12 4.50
CA ASN A 117 -16.14 7.84 5.24
C ASN A 117 -16.77 6.98 6.34
N ARG A 118 -17.30 7.63 7.36
CA ARG A 118 -18.02 6.97 8.48
C ARG A 118 -19.13 6.09 7.93
N ASN A 119 -19.11 4.80 8.26
CA ASN A 119 -20.23 3.91 7.95
C ASN A 119 -21.39 4.27 8.85
N ARG A 120 -22.39 4.98 8.32
CA ARG A 120 -23.69 5.12 8.98
C ARG A 120 -24.43 3.79 8.80
N THR A 121 -24.69 3.14 9.93
CA THR A 121 -25.42 1.88 10.10
C THR A 121 -26.49 1.61 9.02
N GLY A 122 -26.34 0.49 8.28
CA GLY A 122 -27.47 -0.18 7.60
C GLY A 122 -27.69 0.14 6.13
N VAL A 123 -26.88 0.99 5.47
CA VAL A 123 -26.97 1.20 4.02
C VAL A 123 -25.74 0.59 3.36
N GLU A 124 -25.98 -0.20 2.33
CA GLU A 124 -25.01 -0.90 1.50
C GLU A 124 -23.68 -0.17 1.39
N ALA A 125 -22.59 -0.88 1.70
CA ALA A 125 -21.23 -0.45 1.41
C ALA A 125 -21.08 -0.35 -0.11
N THR A 126 -21.53 0.75 -0.70
CA THR A 126 -21.33 1.01 -2.11
C THR A 126 -19.84 1.15 -2.36
N MET A 127 -19.38 0.30 -3.26
CA MET A 127 -18.00 0.04 -3.65
C MET A 127 -17.07 1.26 -3.63
N SER A 128 -15.89 1.05 -3.13
CA SER A 128 -14.74 1.89 -2.82
C SER A 128 -14.23 2.89 -3.88
N LYS A 129 -14.83 2.98 -5.07
CA LYS A 129 -14.45 4.02 -6.06
C LYS A 129 -14.67 5.44 -5.53
N SER A 130 -15.57 5.62 -4.57
CA SER A 130 -15.87 6.93 -3.95
C SER A 130 -14.89 7.30 -2.82
N SER A 131 -13.99 6.41 -2.41
CA SER A 131 -13.03 6.69 -1.32
C SER A 131 -11.72 7.33 -1.78
N MET A 132 -11.35 7.21 -3.06
CA MET A 132 -10.15 7.85 -3.60
C MET A 132 -10.31 9.37 -3.65
N ILE A 133 -9.20 10.10 -3.50
CA ILE A 133 -9.19 11.55 -3.70
C ILE A 133 -9.85 11.91 -5.05
N PRO A 134 -10.79 12.86 -5.10
CA PRO A 134 -11.42 13.31 -6.34
C PRO A 134 -10.40 13.90 -7.32
N LYS A 135 -10.65 13.77 -8.62
CA LYS A 135 -9.75 14.28 -9.67
C LYS A 135 -9.56 15.81 -9.58
N ASP A 136 -10.62 16.54 -9.29
CA ASP A 136 -10.62 17.99 -9.09
C ASP A 136 -9.72 18.40 -7.92
N LYS A 137 -9.67 17.61 -6.85
CA LYS A 137 -8.78 17.86 -5.70
C LYS A 137 -7.30 17.62 -6.03
N VAL A 138 -7.00 16.65 -6.89
CA VAL A 138 -5.62 16.44 -7.40
C VAL A 138 -5.20 17.63 -8.26
N ILE A 139 -6.07 18.10 -9.16
CA ILE A 139 -5.83 19.28 -10.00
C ILE A 139 -5.63 20.51 -9.11
N GLN A 140 -6.57 20.76 -8.20
CA GLN A 140 -6.52 21.90 -7.27
C GLN A 140 -5.20 21.95 -6.51
N PHE A 141 -4.78 20.82 -5.91
CA PHE A 141 -3.52 20.78 -5.14
C PHE A 141 -2.33 21.19 -6.00
N VAL A 142 -2.25 20.67 -7.23
CA VAL A 142 -1.13 20.97 -8.12
C VAL A 142 -1.17 22.43 -8.57
N GLU A 143 -2.31 22.94 -8.98
CA GLU A 143 -2.45 24.33 -9.43
C GLU A 143 -2.14 25.34 -8.33
N ASP A 144 -2.73 25.13 -7.13
CA ASP A 144 -2.53 26.02 -5.98
C ASP A 144 -1.06 26.08 -5.51
N ASN A 145 -0.30 25.00 -5.72
CA ASN A 145 1.08 24.89 -5.21
C ASN A 145 2.14 24.87 -6.32
N ARG A 146 1.77 25.00 -7.59
CA ARG A 146 2.65 24.81 -8.75
C ARG A 146 3.94 25.61 -8.68
N SER A 147 3.86 26.90 -8.39
CA SER A 147 5.03 27.79 -8.31
C SER A 147 6.03 27.30 -7.24
N PHE A 148 5.53 26.86 -6.10
CA PHE A 148 6.36 26.32 -5.03
C PHE A 148 6.96 24.96 -5.39
N LEU A 149 6.19 24.06 -6.01
CA LEU A 149 6.66 22.77 -6.48
C LEU A 149 7.76 22.90 -7.53
N ASP A 150 7.59 23.82 -8.49
CA ASP A 150 8.60 24.11 -9.54
C ASP A 150 9.91 24.65 -8.96
N GLN A 151 9.83 25.45 -7.89
CA GLN A 151 11.00 25.99 -7.18
C GLN A 151 11.70 24.93 -6.33
N LEU A 152 10.95 24.19 -5.50
CA LEU A 152 11.49 23.21 -4.55
C LEU A 152 11.95 21.92 -5.24
N ARG A 153 11.28 21.53 -6.33
CA ARG A 153 11.51 20.30 -7.10
C ARG A 153 11.52 19.05 -6.20
N PRO A 154 10.46 18.82 -5.42
CA PRO A 154 10.37 17.63 -4.59
C PRO A 154 10.29 16.37 -5.48
N SER A 155 10.54 15.19 -4.88
CA SER A 155 10.27 13.93 -5.55
C SER A 155 8.77 13.69 -5.72
N PHE A 156 8.40 12.80 -6.64
CA PHE A 156 7.02 12.36 -6.83
C PHE A 156 6.40 11.84 -5.52
N PHE A 157 7.19 11.09 -4.72
CA PHE A 157 6.71 10.54 -3.46
C PHE A 157 6.44 11.65 -2.44
N GLU A 158 7.35 12.62 -2.29
CA GLU A 158 7.15 13.80 -1.41
C GLU A 158 5.90 14.57 -1.80
N THR A 159 5.70 14.83 -3.10
CA THR A 159 4.53 15.55 -3.61
C THR A 159 3.23 14.77 -3.37
N ALA A 160 3.22 13.47 -3.64
CA ALA A 160 2.05 12.62 -3.43
C ALA A 160 1.68 12.50 -1.93
N MET A 161 2.70 12.39 -1.06
CA MET A 161 2.52 12.37 0.38
C MET A 161 1.98 13.72 0.90
N ALA A 162 2.56 14.83 0.43
CA ALA A 162 2.11 16.17 0.82
C ALA A 162 0.66 16.42 0.41
N MET A 163 0.26 16.00 -0.81
CA MET A 163 -1.13 16.03 -1.28
C MET A 163 -2.07 15.20 -0.37
N ALA A 164 -1.63 14.00 0.04
CA ALA A 164 -2.41 13.17 0.95
C ALA A 164 -2.62 13.86 2.30
N PHE A 165 -1.57 14.41 2.88
CA PHE A 165 -1.63 15.07 4.19
C PHE A 165 -2.49 16.33 4.17
N TRP A 166 -2.36 17.14 3.10
CA TRP A 166 -3.24 18.28 2.84
C TRP A 166 -4.71 17.85 2.74
N TYR A 167 -4.98 16.80 1.93
CA TYR A 167 -6.34 16.33 1.72
C TYR A 167 -6.96 15.75 3.00
N PHE A 168 -6.20 15.02 3.81
CA PHE A 168 -6.70 14.50 5.09
C PHE A 168 -7.05 15.63 6.08
N ALA A 169 -6.27 16.71 6.10
CA ALA A 169 -6.57 17.88 6.93
C ALA A 169 -7.84 18.62 6.42
N GLU A 170 -7.98 18.81 5.10
CA GLU A 170 -9.19 19.39 4.49
C GLU A 170 -10.42 18.54 4.82
N GLN A 171 -10.28 17.23 4.71
CA GLN A 171 -11.36 16.28 4.97
C GLN A 171 -11.64 16.08 6.46
N LYS A 172 -10.84 16.64 7.36
CA LYS A 172 -10.96 16.49 8.82
C LYS A 172 -11.12 15.02 9.22
N VAL A 173 -10.16 14.19 8.79
CA VAL A 173 -10.17 12.77 9.15
C VAL A 173 -10.00 12.61 10.66
N ASP A 174 -10.67 11.61 11.25
CA ASP A 174 -10.56 11.33 12.69
C ASP A 174 -9.22 10.68 13.02
N ILE A 175 -8.66 9.91 12.07
CA ILE A 175 -7.35 9.25 12.15
C ILE A 175 -6.84 8.94 10.73
N ALA A 176 -5.52 8.94 10.54
CA ALA A 176 -4.90 8.52 9.30
C ALA A 176 -4.03 7.27 9.47
N VAL A 177 -4.07 6.36 8.50
CA VAL A 177 -3.19 5.20 8.40
C VAL A 177 -2.18 5.49 7.27
N ILE A 178 -0.91 5.56 7.62
CA ILE A 178 0.16 6.03 6.73
C ILE A 178 1.16 4.92 6.49
N GLU A 179 1.26 4.48 5.23
CA GLU A 179 2.26 3.52 4.79
C GLU A 179 3.56 4.23 4.41
N VAL A 180 4.69 3.74 4.93
CA VAL A 180 6.05 4.14 4.54
C VAL A 180 6.31 3.72 3.09
N GLY A 181 6.90 4.60 2.29
CA GLY A 181 7.28 4.28 0.92
C GLY A 181 8.51 3.39 0.86
N LEU A 182 9.63 3.83 1.44
CA LEU A 182 10.91 3.13 1.41
C LEU A 182 11.68 3.29 2.72
N GLY A 183 12.15 2.18 3.29
CA GLY A 183 12.92 2.20 4.54
C GLY A 183 12.06 2.59 5.74
N GLY A 184 12.26 3.76 6.26
CA GLY A 184 11.52 4.36 7.38
C GLY A 184 12.18 5.62 7.92
N ARG A 185 13.45 5.57 8.32
CA ARG A 185 14.18 6.67 8.97
C ARG A 185 14.18 7.96 8.15
N LEU A 186 14.46 7.87 6.86
CA LEU A 186 14.51 8.98 5.91
C LEU A 186 13.33 9.01 4.93
N ASP A 187 12.28 8.24 5.22
CA ASP A 187 11.06 8.29 4.41
C ASP A 187 10.31 9.58 4.68
N SER A 188 9.77 10.21 3.62
CA SER A 188 9.05 11.48 3.72
C SER A 188 7.87 11.41 4.68
N THR A 189 7.26 10.22 4.89
CA THR A 189 6.18 10.06 5.86
C THR A 189 6.65 10.18 7.33
N ASN A 190 7.96 10.07 7.59
CA ASN A 190 8.51 9.99 8.95
C ASN A 190 8.58 11.32 9.70
N ILE A 191 7.97 12.38 9.17
CA ILE A 191 7.77 13.66 9.85
C ILE A 191 6.62 13.63 10.89
N ILE A 192 5.79 12.58 10.87
CA ILE A 192 4.67 12.41 11.79
C ILE A 192 5.13 11.85 13.15
N THR A 193 4.36 12.16 14.18
CA THR A 193 4.41 11.47 15.49
C THR A 193 3.11 10.69 15.64
N PRO A 194 3.12 9.37 15.34
CA PRO A 194 1.90 8.58 15.31
C PRO A 194 1.44 8.17 16.71
N LEU A 195 0.19 7.73 16.84
CA LEU A 195 -0.32 7.06 18.04
C LEU A 195 0.26 5.65 18.20
N LEU A 196 0.63 5.01 17.09
CA LEU A 196 1.15 3.66 17.04
C LEU A 196 2.06 3.51 15.81
N SER A 197 3.24 2.92 16.00
CA SER A 197 4.12 2.47 14.91
C SER A 197 3.97 0.97 14.70
N VAL A 198 4.01 0.51 13.44
CA VAL A 198 3.91 -0.91 13.07
C VAL A 198 5.00 -1.24 12.07
N ILE A 199 5.77 -2.30 12.30
CA ILE A 199 6.77 -2.83 11.35
C ILE A 199 6.38 -4.26 11.02
N THR A 200 5.92 -4.52 9.80
CA THR A 200 5.30 -5.81 9.43
C THR A 200 6.30 -6.97 9.44
N ASN A 201 7.36 -6.85 8.67
CA ASN A 201 8.46 -7.83 8.63
C ASN A 201 9.74 -7.21 8.03
N ILE A 202 10.82 -7.97 8.14
CA ILE A 202 12.11 -7.65 7.52
C ILE A 202 12.49 -8.76 6.55
N GLY A 203 12.86 -8.35 5.36
CA GLY A 203 13.38 -9.22 4.30
C GLY A 203 14.30 -8.42 3.38
N PHE A 204 15.06 -9.12 2.55
CA PHE A 204 15.91 -8.46 1.55
C PHE A 204 15.04 -7.84 0.46
N ASP A 205 15.10 -6.53 0.36
CA ASP A 205 14.54 -5.71 -0.70
C ASP A 205 15.22 -4.34 -0.67
N HIS A 206 15.41 -3.71 -1.83
CA HIS A 206 16.07 -2.41 -1.96
C HIS A 206 17.43 -2.33 -1.23
N THR A 207 18.22 -3.38 -1.32
CA THR A 207 19.48 -3.52 -0.58
C THR A 207 20.52 -2.44 -0.89
N GLU A 208 20.46 -1.83 -2.07
CA GLU A 208 21.30 -0.68 -2.45
C GLU A 208 21.07 0.54 -1.54
N PHE A 209 19.87 0.72 -0.98
CA PHE A 209 19.50 1.87 -0.14
C PHE A 209 19.44 1.52 1.35
N LEU A 210 18.98 0.32 1.67
CA LEU A 210 18.68 -0.08 3.05
C LEU A 210 19.80 -0.90 3.67
N GLY A 211 20.78 -1.29 2.86
CA GLY A 211 21.90 -2.14 3.28
C GLY A 211 21.70 -3.61 2.94
N ASP A 212 22.79 -4.36 3.05
CA ASP A 212 23.00 -5.73 2.58
C ASP A 212 22.80 -6.79 3.67
N THR A 213 22.33 -6.40 4.86
CA THR A 213 21.98 -7.29 5.96
C THR A 213 20.60 -7.00 6.52
N LEU A 214 19.94 -8.03 7.09
CA LEU A 214 18.63 -7.85 7.72
C LEU A 214 18.70 -6.86 8.88
N ALA A 215 19.81 -6.82 9.64
CA ALA A 215 19.99 -5.86 10.72
C ALA A 215 20.05 -4.41 10.22
N LYS A 216 20.75 -4.12 9.10
CA LYS A 216 20.76 -2.77 8.50
C LYS A 216 19.38 -2.35 8.02
N ILE A 217 18.68 -3.24 7.31
CA ILE A 217 17.31 -3.01 6.84
C ILE A 217 16.36 -2.76 8.03
N ALA A 218 16.52 -3.53 9.11
CA ALA A 218 15.76 -3.33 10.35
C ALA A 218 16.06 -1.96 10.98
N GLY A 219 17.32 -1.51 10.99
CA GLY A 219 17.70 -0.19 11.48
C GLY A 219 17.03 0.96 10.74
N GLU A 220 16.97 0.90 9.40
CA GLU A 220 16.25 1.89 8.60
C GLU A 220 14.74 1.90 8.92
N LYS A 221 14.11 0.73 9.06
CA LYS A 221 12.69 0.65 9.39
C LYS A 221 12.40 1.02 10.84
N ALA A 222 13.31 0.74 11.77
CA ALA A 222 13.22 1.15 13.17
C ALA A 222 13.21 2.68 13.35
N GLY A 223 13.61 3.44 12.32
CA GLY A 223 13.51 4.91 12.31
C GLY A 223 12.11 5.48 12.49
N ILE A 224 11.06 4.68 12.30
CA ILE A 224 9.67 5.11 12.57
C ILE A 224 9.27 4.94 14.04
N ILE A 225 10.09 4.29 14.87
CA ILE A 225 9.87 4.15 16.31
C ILE A 225 10.17 5.51 16.95
N LYS A 226 9.18 6.09 17.62
CA LYS A 226 9.25 7.41 18.23
C LYS A 226 9.18 7.32 19.75
N SER A 227 9.75 8.32 20.43
CA SER A 227 9.71 8.40 21.90
C SER A 227 8.28 8.40 22.42
N ASN A 228 8.02 7.56 23.42
CA ASN A 228 6.71 7.39 24.05
C ASN A 228 5.57 6.95 23.10
N VAL A 229 5.90 6.37 21.95
CA VAL A 229 4.92 5.80 21.00
C VAL A 229 5.05 4.29 20.98
N PRO A 230 4.00 3.52 21.29
CA PRO A 230 4.05 2.07 21.24
C PRO A 230 4.37 1.57 19.81
N CYS A 231 5.06 0.42 19.73
CA CYS A 231 5.46 -0.18 18.47
C CYS A 231 5.11 -1.66 18.42
N ILE A 232 4.58 -2.10 17.26
CA ILE A 232 4.30 -3.51 16.96
C ILE A 232 5.28 -3.98 15.90
N ILE A 233 5.98 -5.08 16.17
CA ILE A 233 6.78 -5.82 15.21
C ILE A 233 5.99 -7.06 14.81
N GLY A 234 5.71 -7.23 13.51
CA GLY A 234 4.86 -8.31 13.02
C GLY A 234 5.50 -9.67 13.12
N GLU A 235 6.76 -9.79 12.72
CA GLU A 235 7.49 -11.07 12.72
C GLU A 235 8.79 -10.96 13.50
N THR A 236 9.01 -11.92 14.40
CA THR A 236 10.25 -12.05 15.18
C THR A 236 11.32 -12.73 14.32
N ASN A 237 12.50 -12.12 14.27
CA ASN A 237 13.67 -12.71 13.67
C ASN A 237 14.87 -12.47 14.60
N PRO A 238 15.68 -13.52 14.92
CA PRO A 238 16.81 -13.41 15.84
C PRO A 238 17.85 -12.34 15.44
N GLU A 239 18.00 -12.07 14.14
CA GLU A 239 18.94 -11.09 13.61
C GLU A 239 18.41 -9.65 13.74
N THR A 240 17.11 -9.44 13.66
CA THR A 240 16.48 -8.10 13.64
C THR A 240 15.88 -7.69 14.98
N ALA A 241 15.44 -8.64 15.81
CA ALA A 241 14.83 -8.34 17.11
C ALA A 241 15.72 -7.48 18.02
N PRO A 242 17.05 -7.74 18.14
CA PRO A 242 17.95 -6.90 18.94
C PRO A 242 17.98 -5.44 18.48
N VAL A 243 17.87 -5.18 17.16
CA VAL A 243 17.84 -3.82 16.59
C VAL A 243 16.60 -3.07 17.06
N PHE A 244 15.43 -3.70 17.02
CA PHE A 244 14.18 -3.09 17.49
C PHE A 244 14.18 -2.87 18.99
N MET A 245 14.72 -3.82 19.77
CA MET A 245 14.84 -3.68 21.23
C MET A 245 15.75 -2.52 21.60
N ALA A 246 16.91 -2.38 20.96
CA ALA A 246 17.82 -1.25 21.19
C ALA A 246 17.16 0.08 20.85
N LYS A 247 16.44 0.16 19.69
CA LYS A 247 15.73 1.38 19.30
C LYS A 247 14.59 1.71 20.25
N ALA A 248 13.86 0.74 20.72
CA ALA A 248 12.80 0.92 21.71
C ALA A 248 13.36 1.45 23.04
N GLN A 249 14.52 0.96 23.45
CA GLN A 249 15.21 1.47 24.65
C GLN A 249 15.62 2.95 24.49
N GLU A 250 16.22 3.32 23.36
CA GLU A 250 16.53 4.73 23.03
C GLU A 250 15.30 5.64 23.10
N CYS A 251 14.13 5.12 22.70
CA CYS A 251 12.87 5.85 22.65
C CYS A 251 12.05 5.77 23.94
N ASN A 252 12.62 5.25 25.04
CA ASN A 252 11.91 5.04 26.32
C ASN A 252 10.64 4.20 26.22
N ILE A 253 10.62 3.23 25.29
CA ILE A 253 9.56 2.25 25.12
C ILE A 253 10.03 0.99 25.84
N LEU A 254 9.96 1.00 27.18
CA LEU A 254 10.36 -0.14 28.01
C LEU A 254 9.13 -0.89 28.51
N GLY A 255 9.10 -2.18 28.32
CA GLY A 255 8.15 -3.04 29.00
C GLY A 255 8.16 -4.45 28.43
N ASN A 256 8.67 -5.40 29.20
CA ASN A 256 8.40 -6.81 29.04
C ASN A 256 6.94 -7.10 29.50
N GLY A 257 5.97 -6.78 28.68
CA GLY A 257 4.64 -7.40 28.60
C GLY A 257 3.74 -7.54 29.84
N LEU A 258 4.10 -7.08 31.04
CA LEU A 258 3.38 -7.36 32.27
C LEU A 258 3.01 -6.12 33.10
N GLU A 259 3.50 -4.94 32.77
CA GLU A 259 3.14 -3.72 33.51
C GLU A 259 2.36 -2.72 32.63
N THR A 260 1.42 -2.06 33.25
CA THR A 260 0.32 -1.26 32.72
C THR A 260 0.71 0.06 32.03
N THR A 261 1.89 0.17 31.41
CA THR A 261 2.29 1.34 30.67
C THR A 261 1.85 1.25 29.21
N THR A 262 1.22 2.29 28.71
CA THR A 262 0.69 2.40 27.34
C THR A 262 1.77 2.40 26.25
N CYS A 263 3.04 2.56 26.59
CA CYS A 263 4.17 2.62 25.67
C CYS A 263 5.00 1.34 25.74
N GLN A 264 4.80 0.42 24.79
CA GLN A 264 5.48 -0.88 24.77
C GLN A 264 5.89 -1.30 23.36
N LEU A 265 6.94 -2.13 23.28
CA LEU A 265 7.31 -2.89 22.09
C LEU A 265 6.70 -4.29 22.18
N TRP A 266 5.89 -4.67 21.16
CA TRP A 266 5.33 -6.02 21.06
C TRP A 266 5.77 -6.72 19.77
N PHE A 267 6.02 -8.02 19.89
CA PHE A 267 6.19 -8.92 18.75
C PHE A 267 4.87 -9.67 18.53
N ALA A 268 4.21 -9.42 17.41
CA ALA A 268 2.86 -9.89 17.16
C ALA A 268 2.78 -11.43 17.08
N ASP A 269 3.79 -12.08 16.50
CA ASP A 269 3.88 -13.53 16.38
C ASP A 269 4.13 -14.26 17.73
N GLN A 270 4.61 -13.55 18.76
CA GLN A 270 4.80 -14.07 20.10
C GLN A 270 3.58 -13.87 21.01
N CYS A 271 2.60 -13.07 20.57
CA CYS A 271 1.40 -12.83 21.34
C CYS A 271 0.52 -14.09 21.38
N ASN A 272 0.45 -14.75 22.53
CA ASN A 272 -0.36 -15.98 22.78
C ASN A 272 -1.85 -15.83 22.48
N TYR A 273 -2.32 -14.63 22.19
CA TYR A 273 -3.71 -14.31 21.95
C TYR A 273 -4.28 -15.01 20.72
N LEU A 274 -3.52 -15.09 19.61
CA LEU A 274 -3.97 -15.78 18.40
C LEU A 274 -4.04 -17.30 18.56
N ARG A 275 -3.25 -17.86 19.46
CA ARG A 275 -3.37 -19.28 19.82
C ARG A 275 -4.74 -19.58 20.45
N ARG A 276 -5.29 -18.62 21.21
CA ARG A 276 -6.64 -18.71 21.79
C ARG A 276 -7.76 -18.37 20.79
N CYS A 277 -7.49 -17.49 19.81
CA CYS A 277 -8.45 -17.17 18.75
C CYS A 277 -8.54 -18.24 17.65
N ARG A 278 -7.47 -19.01 17.40
CA ARG A 278 -7.48 -20.10 16.40
C ARG A 278 -8.53 -21.17 16.64
N GLU A 279 -9.00 -21.34 17.86
CA GLU A 279 -9.98 -22.36 18.19
C GLU A 279 -11.44 -21.89 18.05
N ARG A 280 -11.74 -20.59 18.02
CA ARG A 280 -13.14 -20.11 18.06
C ARG A 280 -13.52 -18.92 17.18
N ASP A 281 -12.57 -18.08 16.71
CA ASP A 281 -12.90 -16.74 16.18
C ASP A 281 -11.93 -16.18 15.12
N ILE A 282 -11.43 -16.99 14.17
CA ILE A 282 -10.66 -16.44 13.05
C ILE A 282 -11.63 -15.61 12.21
N PRO A 283 -11.42 -14.28 12.06
CA PRO A 283 -12.25 -13.51 11.15
C PRO A 283 -12.05 -14.05 9.75
N MET A 284 -13.12 -14.32 9.04
CA MET A 284 -13.05 -14.49 7.59
C MET A 284 -12.44 -13.23 7.00
N CYS A 285 -11.51 -13.38 6.06
CA CYS A 285 -10.86 -12.26 5.40
C CYS A 285 -11.00 -12.40 3.89
N GLU A 286 -11.26 -11.30 3.21
CA GLU A 286 -11.28 -11.26 1.73
C GLU A 286 -9.89 -11.48 1.11
N LEU A 287 -8.82 -11.46 1.90
CA LEU A 287 -7.45 -11.67 1.44
C LEU A 287 -7.07 -13.15 1.62
N HIS A 288 -6.91 -13.88 0.52
CA HIS A 288 -6.73 -15.33 0.52
C HIS A 288 -5.28 -15.82 0.32
N GLY A 289 -4.29 -14.93 0.20
CA GLY A 289 -2.87 -15.31 0.14
C GLY A 289 -2.38 -15.88 1.45
N LEU A 290 -1.59 -16.98 1.44
CA LEU A 290 -1.05 -17.61 2.66
C LEU A 290 -0.28 -16.64 3.58
N TYR A 291 0.38 -15.64 3.01
CA TYR A 291 1.10 -14.61 3.76
C TYR A 291 0.17 -13.63 4.51
N GLN A 292 -1.12 -13.63 4.20
CA GLN A 292 -2.08 -12.73 4.84
C GLN A 292 -2.37 -13.11 6.29
N ASP A 293 -2.19 -14.35 6.68
CA ASP A 293 -2.30 -14.77 8.08
C ASP A 293 -1.38 -13.96 8.99
N LYS A 294 -0.14 -13.70 8.53
CA LYS A 294 0.83 -12.88 9.26
C LYS A 294 0.45 -11.39 9.28
N ASN A 295 -0.06 -10.88 8.14
CA ASN A 295 -0.55 -9.50 8.07
C ASN A 295 -1.78 -9.29 8.96
N MET A 296 -2.72 -10.23 8.98
CA MET A 296 -3.88 -10.22 9.88
C MET A 296 -3.46 -10.27 11.34
N GLN A 297 -2.49 -11.11 11.68
CA GLN A 297 -1.94 -11.19 13.03
C GLN A 297 -1.34 -9.84 13.47
N THR A 298 -0.52 -9.25 12.61
CA THR A 298 0.10 -7.95 12.85
C THR A 298 -0.95 -6.86 13.02
N ALA A 299 -1.92 -6.78 12.10
CA ALA A 299 -3.02 -5.82 12.16
C ALA A 299 -3.88 -6.00 13.41
N TYR A 300 -4.17 -7.25 13.81
CA TYR A 300 -4.95 -7.56 14.99
C TYR A 300 -4.27 -7.07 16.29
N VAL A 301 -2.97 -7.36 16.45
CA VAL A 301 -2.21 -6.90 17.63
C VAL A 301 -2.11 -5.36 17.63
N ALA A 302 -1.90 -4.74 16.47
CA ALA A 302 -1.90 -3.30 16.31
C ALA A 302 -3.25 -2.68 16.71
N LEU A 303 -4.37 -3.24 16.27
CA LEU A 303 -5.72 -2.78 16.62
C LEU A 303 -6.01 -2.94 18.12
N ARG A 304 -5.51 -4.00 18.77
CA ARG A 304 -5.62 -4.20 20.22
C ARG A 304 -4.88 -3.11 20.99
N ALA A 305 -3.65 -2.81 20.60
CA ALA A 305 -2.88 -1.71 21.19
C ALA A 305 -3.61 -0.36 20.97
N LEU A 306 -4.04 -0.12 19.74
CA LEU A 306 -4.76 1.10 19.37
C LEU A 306 -6.11 1.25 20.11
N SER A 307 -6.81 0.14 20.39
CA SER A 307 -8.05 0.16 21.17
C SER A 307 -7.87 0.75 22.58
N ASN A 308 -6.75 0.48 23.23
CA ASN A 308 -6.44 1.05 24.54
C ASN A 308 -6.18 2.58 24.43
N ILE A 309 -5.42 2.99 23.41
CA ILE A 309 -5.09 4.40 23.17
C ILE A 309 -6.36 5.21 22.81
N LEU A 310 -7.22 4.64 21.97
CA LEU A 310 -8.45 5.30 21.52
C LEU A 310 -9.52 5.36 22.60
N ARG A 311 -9.52 4.45 23.57
CA ARG A 311 -10.41 4.49 24.74
C ARG A 311 -10.17 5.72 25.60
N GLU A 312 -8.92 6.18 25.73
CA GLU A 312 -8.57 7.44 26.42
C GLU A 312 -9.11 8.66 25.69
N ARG A 313 -9.59 8.51 24.47
CA ARG A 313 -10.19 9.55 23.61
C ARG A 313 -11.69 9.33 23.39
N ASP A 314 -12.33 8.52 24.22
CA ASP A 314 -13.76 8.15 24.15
C ASP A 314 -14.16 7.43 22.84
N ILE A 315 -13.21 6.78 22.16
CA ILE A 315 -13.45 6.02 20.94
C ILE A 315 -13.44 4.51 21.25
N SER A 316 -14.57 3.85 21.01
CA SER A 316 -14.69 2.41 21.20
C SER A 316 -14.26 1.64 19.94
N LEU A 317 -13.19 0.88 20.06
CA LEU A 317 -12.69 -0.01 19.01
C LEU A 317 -12.74 -1.46 19.53
N THR A 318 -13.68 -2.26 19.02
CA THR A 318 -14.00 -3.61 19.51
C THR A 318 -13.53 -4.71 18.56
N THR A 319 -13.50 -5.96 19.04
CA THR A 319 -13.18 -7.14 18.23
C THR A 319 -14.16 -7.32 17.05
N ASP A 320 -15.44 -6.96 17.20
CA ASP A 320 -16.41 -7.03 16.11
C ASP A 320 -16.11 -6.05 14.98
N HIS A 321 -15.52 -4.89 15.31
CA HIS A 321 -15.03 -3.96 14.29
C HIS A 321 -13.87 -4.56 13.49
N TYR A 322 -12.94 -5.29 14.15
CA TYR A 322 -11.84 -5.99 13.46
C TYR A 322 -12.37 -7.08 12.53
N LYS A 323 -13.29 -7.94 13.03
CA LYS A 323 -13.89 -9.02 12.25
C LYS A 323 -14.57 -8.49 10.99
N ARG A 324 -15.39 -7.44 11.13
CA ARG A 324 -16.05 -6.81 9.97
C ARG A 324 -15.05 -6.14 9.02
N GLY A 325 -14.07 -5.44 9.55
CA GLY A 325 -13.03 -4.79 8.75
C GLY A 325 -12.21 -5.79 7.94
N PHE A 326 -11.84 -6.94 8.53
CA PHE A 326 -11.09 -7.99 7.83
C PHE A 326 -11.94 -8.71 6.79
N ALA A 327 -13.20 -9.04 7.13
CA ALA A 327 -14.13 -9.71 6.23
C ALA A 327 -14.51 -8.87 4.99
N GLN A 328 -14.31 -7.56 5.03
CA GLN A 328 -14.70 -6.63 3.97
C GLN A 328 -13.57 -5.68 3.56
N VAL A 329 -12.31 -6.06 3.79
CA VAL A 329 -11.17 -5.15 3.60
C VAL A 329 -11.06 -4.66 2.15
N CYS A 330 -11.21 -5.53 1.17
CA CYS A 330 -11.16 -5.17 -0.24
C CYS A 330 -12.38 -4.32 -0.64
N THR A 331 -13.57 -4.71 -0.19
CA THR A 331 -14.82 -3.99 -0.44
C THR A 331 -14.79 -2.58 0.15
N LEU A 332 -14.35 -2.42 1.40
CA LEU A 332 -14.33 -1.14 2.11
C LEU A 332 -13.21 -0.20 1.61
N THR A 333 -12.06 -0.76 1.29
CA THR A 333 -10.85 0.04 1.04
C THR A 333 -10.40 0.02 -0.42
N GLY A 334 -10.90 -0.90 -1.24
CA GLY A 334 -10.49 -1.05 -2.64
C GLY A 334 -9.09 -1.60 -2.82
N LEU A 335 -8.58 -2.39 -1.88
CA LEU A 335 -7.32 -3.10 -2.03
C LEU A 335 -7.43 -4.13 -3.15
N ARG A 336 -6.46 -4.13 -4.08
CA ARG A 336 -6.41 -5.02 -5.24
C ARG A 336 -5.05 -5.71 -5.36
N GLY A 337 -4.97 -6.78 -6.14
CA GLY A 337 -3.72 -7.44 -6.54
C GLY A 337 -3.03 -8.20 -5.41
N ARG A 338 -3.76 -8.75 -4.45
CA ARG A 338 -3.24 -9.54 -3.32
C ARG A 338 -3.89 -10.92 -3.31
N TRP A 339 -3.35 -11.84 -4.09
CA TRP A 339 -3.93 -13.16 -4.36
C TRP A 339 -5.40 -13.02 -4.79
N GLU A 340 -5.63 -12.15 -5.76
CA GLU A 340 -6.95 -11.75 -6.21
C GLU A 340 -7.42 -12.64 -7.35
N THR A 341 -8.60 -13.24 -7.21
CA THR A 341 -9.25 -13.99 -8.28
C THR A 341 -9.87 -13.03 -9.30
N LEU A 342 -9.41 -13.10 -10.55
CA LEU A 342 -9.88 -12.29 -11.67
C LEU A 342 -10.94 -13.00 -12.53
N CYS A 343 -10.89 -14.34 -12.56
CA CYS A 343 -11.82 -15.20 -13.29
C CYS A 343 -11.89 -16.57 -12.60
N ASN A 344 -13.05 -17.21 -12.64
CA ASN A 344 -13.24 -18.52 -12.02
C ASN A 344 -12.99 -19.69 -12.97
N LYS A 345 -13.08 -19.49 -14.30
CA LYS A 345 -12.91 -20.54 -15.33
C LYS A 345 -12.24 -19.98 -16.57
N PRO A 346 -10.99 -20.34 -16.87
CA PRO A 346 -10.05 -20.99 -15.94
C PRO A 346 -9.79 -20.13 -14.71
N LEU A 347 -9.47 -20.77 -13.58
CA LEU A 347 -9.14 -20.04 -12.35
C LEU A 347 -7.96 -19.11 -12.61
N THR A 348 -8.21 -17.81 -12.65
CA THR A 348 -7.20 -16.80 -12.94
C THR A 348 -6.96 -15.92 -11.70
N ILE A 349 -5.71 -15.93 -11.23
CA ILE A 349 -5.32 -15.25 -9.99
C ILE A 349 -4.20 -14.25 -10.30
N CYS A 350 -4.22 -13.07 -9.67
CA CYS A 350 -3.09 -12.15 -9.72
C CYS A 350 -2.53 -11.84 -8.33
N ASP A 351 -1.21 -11.64 -8.28
CA ASP A 351 -0.52 -11.23 -7.05
C ASP A 351 0.69 -10.33 -7.35
N THR A 352 0.88 -9.30 -6.52
CA THR A 352 1.98 -8.33 -6.65
C THR A 352 3.28 -8.76 -5.98
N GLY A 353 3.40 -9.99 -5.48
CA GLY A 353 4.65 -10.56 -4.98
C GLY A 353 5.76 -10.45 -6.04
N HIS A 354 6.92 -9.87 -5.66
CA HIS A 354 7.98 -9.53 -6.62
C HIS A 354 9.40 -9.68 -6.06
N ASN A 355 9.56 -10.09 -4.82
CA ASN A 355 10.85 -10.40 -4.19
C ASN A 355 10.86 -11.82 -3.66
N SER A 356 12.04 -12.38 -3.38
CA SER A 356 12.20 -13.78 -2.97
C SER A 356 11.39 -14.13 -1.72
N HIS A 357 11.28 -13.19 -0.76
CA HIS A 357 10.50 -13.41 0.47
C HIS A 357 8.99 -13.52 0.18
N GLY A 358 8.42 -12.68 -0.69
CA GLY A 358 7.00 -12.72 -1.06
C GLY A 358 6.65 -13.89 -1.97
N ILE A 359 7.51 -14.16 -2.98
CA ILE A 359 7.29 -15.22 -3.98
C ILE A 359 7.29 -16.63 -3.36
N LYS A 360 7.99 -16.86 -2.24
CA LYS A 360 7.93 -18.16 -1.52
C LYS A 360 6.51 -18.56 -1.16
N TYR A 361 5.70 -17.63 -0.64
CA TYR A 361 4.30 -17.90 -0.30
C TYR A 361 3.44 -18.11 -1.55
N VAL A 362 3.66 -17.29 -2.58
CA VAL A 362 2.96 -17.44 -3.88
C VAL A 362 3.25 -18.82 -4.48
N ALA A 363 4.53 -19.22 -4.56
CA ALA A 363 4.94 -20.51 -5.09
C ALA A 363 4.36 -21.69 -4.31
N GLN A 364 4.39 -21.62 -2.97
CA GLN A 364 3.78 -22.63 -2.10
C GLN A 364 2.28 -22.77 -2.37
N GLN A 365 1.56 -21.69 -2.49
CA GLN A 365 0.11 -21.71 -2.72
C GLN A 365 -0.23 -22.20 -4.14
N LEU A 366 0.57 -21.84 -5.16
CA LEU A 366 0.45 -22.36 -6.51
C LEU A 366 0.70 -23.88 -6.57
N GLN A 367 1.71 -24.37 -5.83
CA GLN A 367 1.96 -25.81 -5.72
C GLN A 367 0.78 -26.55 -5.08
N GLN A 368 0.17 -26.00 -4.03
CA GLN A 368 -1.03 -26.60 -3.42
C GLN A 368 -2.20 -26.64 -4.41
N LEU A 369 -2.46 -25.57 -5.15
CA LEU A 369 -3.53 -25.55 -6.17
C LEU A 369 -3.27 -26.52 -7.32
N SER A 370 -2.01 -26.72 -7.72
CA SER A 370 -1.64 -27.66 -8.78
C SER A 370 -1.96 -29.13 -8.45
N THR A 371 -2.24 -29.46 -7.18
CA THR A 371 -2.70 -30.82 -6.80
C THR A 371 -4.16 -31.10 -7.17
N THR A 372 -4.94 -30.07 -7.42
CA THR A 372 -6.39 -30.13 -7.69
C THR A 372 -6.78 -29.63 -9.10
N HIS A 373 -5.81 -29.14 -9.86
CA HIS A 373 -6.00 -28.63 -11.22
C HIS A 373 -5.01 -29.28 -12.17
N ASN A 374 -5.30 -29.24 -13.49
CA ASN A 374 -4.51 -29.98 -14.48
C ASN A 374 -3.17 -29.30 -14.80
N THR A 375 -3.22 -28.05 -15.28
CA THR A 375 -2.03 -27.33 -15.73
C THR A 375 -1.95 -25.96 -15.03
N LEU A 376 -0.73 -25.59 -14.63
CA LEU A 376 -0.44 -24.26 -14.12
C LEU A 376 0.20 -23.42 -15.23
N HIS A 377 -0.45 -22.33 -15.61
CA HIS A 377 0.03 -21.32 -16.53
C HIS A 377 0.52 -20.11 -15.74
N ILE A 378 1.77 -19.68 -15.91
CA ILE A 378 2.37 -18.55 -15.19
C ILE A 378 2.70 -17.44 -16.18
N VAL A 379 1.95 -16.35 -16.12
CA VAL A 379 2.24 -15.08 -16.80
C VAL A 379 3.08 -14.22 -15.88
N ILE A 380 4.34 -13.99 -16.21
CA ILE A 380 5.27 -13.29 -15.32
C ILE A 380 6.15 -12.27 -16.03
N GLY A 381 6.30 -11.10 -15.40
CA GLY A 381 7.22 -10.06 -15.83
C GLY A 381 7.77 -9.30 -14.63
N MET A 382 9.08 -9.01 -14.64
CA MET A 382 9.79 -8.39 -13.52
C MET A 382 10.46 -7.08 -13.93
N VAL A 383 10.97 -6.35 -12.95
CA VAL A 383 11.73 -5.11 -13.11
C VAL A 383 13.18 -5.30 -12.66
N ASP A 384 14.05 -4.41 -13.13
CA ASP A 384 15.52 -4.53 -13.09
C ASP A 384 16.17 -4.37 -11.69
N ASP A 385 15.42 -3.90 -10.70
CA ASP A 385 15.90 -3.74 -9.31
C ASP A 385 15.64 -4.97 -8.42
N LYS A 386 15.24 -6.11 -9.01
CA LYS A 386 14.91 -7.34 -8.28
C LYS A 386 15.87 -8.47 -8.60
N ASP A 387 16.05 -9.36 -7.62
CA ASP A 387 16.79 -10.60 -7.82
C ASP A 387 15.94 -11.62 -8.58
N VAL A 388 15.98 -11.49 -9.91
CA VAL A 388 15.16 -12.29 -10.84
C VAL A 388 15.57 -13.75 -10.80
N GLU A 389 16.87 -14.03 -10.68
CA GLU A 389 17.38 -15.39 -10.67
C GLU A 389 16.87 -16.16 -9.44
N GLU A 390 16.93 -15.53 -8.26
CA GLU A 390 16.42 -16.13 -7.04
C GLU A 390 14.92 -16.35 -7.09
N VAL A 391 14.15 -15.40 -7.63
CA VAL A 391 12.71 -15.54 -7.83
C VAL A 391 12.38 -16.72 -8.76
N MET A 392 13.11 -16.87 -9.88
CA MET A 392 12.90 -17.95 -10.83
C MET A 392 13.20 -19.34 -10.23
N LYS A 393 14.18 -19.45 -9.34
CA LYS A 393 14.49 -20.71 -8.63
C LYS A 393 13.39 -21.16 -7.67
N ILE A 394 12.61 -20.19 -7.13
CA ILE A 394 11.53 -20.47 -6.17
C ILE A 394 10.23 -20.89 -6.84
N LEU A 395 9.97 -20.40 -8.05
CA LEU A 395 8.72 -20.66 -8.76
C LEU A 395 8.57 -22.12 -9.23
N PRO A 396 7.34 -22.67 -9.36
CA PRO A 396 7.10 -24.04 -9.75
C PRO A 396 7.72 -24.40 -11.11
N THR A 397 8.58 -25.42 -11.15
CA THR A 397 9.25 -25.87 -12.40
C THR A 397 8.31 -26.59 -13.35
N GLN A 398 7.22 -27.19 -12.85
CA GLN A 398 6.20 -27.89 -13.64
C GLN A 398 5.05 -26.96 -14.01
N ALA A 399 5.35 -25.86 -14.69
CA ALA A 399 4.37 -24.91 -15.17
C ALA A 399 4.68 -24.49 -16.60
N ARG A 400 3.68 -23.95 -17.31
CA ARG A 400 3.86 -23.28 -18.60
C ARG A 400 4.09 -21.81 -18.36
N TYR A 401 5.22 -21.29 -18.83
CA TYR A 401 5.61 -19.91 -18.60
C TYR A 401 5.32 -19.02 -19.81
N TYR A 402 4.69 -17.90 -19.57
CA TYR A 402 4.41 -16.82 -20.49
C TYR A 402 5.16 -15.59 -20.00
N PHE A 403 6.43 -15.46 -20.40
CA PHE A 403 7.26 -14.34 -20.01
C PHE A 403 6.78 -13.06 -20.70
N THR A 404 6.63 -11.99 -19.95
CA THR A 404 6.12 -10.73 -20.46
C THR A 404 6.91 -9.53 -19.93
N GLN A 405 6.67 -8.37 -20.53
CA GLN A 405 7.21 -7.10 -20.07
C GLN A 405 6.08 -6.06 -19.97
N ALA A 406 6.03 -5.35 -18.86
CA ALA A 406 5.10 -4.25 -18.66
C ALA A 406 5.57 -2.99 -19.40
N LYS A 407 4.67 -2.03 -19.63
CA LYS A 407 4.96 -0.74 -20.27
C LYS A 407 5.69 0.20 -19.32
N THR A 408 6.90 -0.17 -18.93
CA THR A 408 7.80 0.67 -18.12
C THR A 408 9.24 0.50 -18.58
N HIS A 409 10.04 1.56 -18.49
CA HIS A 409 11.47 1.52 -18.83
C HIS A 409 12.26 0.53 -17.94
N ARG A 410 11.74 0.21 -16.78
CA ARG A 410 12.35 -0.71 -15.82
C ARG A 410 12.03 -2.17 -16.08
N ALA A 411 11.13 -2.47 -17.01
CA ALA A 411 10.77 -3.84 -17.32
C ALA A 411 11.97 -4.59 -17.93
N ILE A 412 12.24 -5.77 -17.39
CA ILE A 412 13.19 -6.69 -18.00
C ILE A 412 12.57 -7.23 -19.28
N PRO A 413 13.32 -7.23 -20.42
CA PRO A 413 12.81 -7.83 -21.65
C PRO A 413 12.38 -9.28 -21.45
N ALA A 414 11.20 -9.63 -21.95
CA ALA A 414 10.62 -10.97 -21.81
C ALA A 414 11.55 -12.07 -22.34
N SER A 415 12.28 -11.80 -23.43
CA SER A 415 13.29 -12.70 -24.00
C SER A 415 14.47 -12.97 -23.05
N LYS A 416 14.89 -11.96 -22.27
CA LYS A 416 15.94 -12.10 -21.26
C LYS A 416 15.44 -12.99 -20.09
N MET A 417 14.20 -12.80 -19.65
CA MET A 417 13.60 -13.65 -18.61
C MET A 417 13.47 -15.12 -19.07
N LEU A 418 13.05 -15.34 -20.31
CA LEU A 418 13.00 -16.69 -20.91
C LEU A 418 14.39 -17.33 -20.94
N ALA A 419 15.42 -16.59 -21.37
CA ALA A 419 16.80 -17.09 -21.41
C ALA A 419 17.33 -17.45 -20.01
N LEU A 420 17.06 -16.63 -19.00
CA LEU A 420 17.40 -16.91 -17.59
C LEU A 420 16.71 -18.18 -17.09
N HIS A 421 15.41 -18.30 -17.34
CA HIS A 421 14.64 -19.47 -16.93
C HIS A 421 15.17 -20.75 -17.56
N ASN A 422 15.49 -20.73 -18.86
CA ASN A 422 16.06 -21.88 -19.58
C ASN A 422 17.46 -22.27 -19.05
N GLY A 423 18.22 -21.32 -18.50
CA GLY A 423 19.51 -21.57 -17.85
C GLY A 423 19.40 -22.21 -16.45
N ILE A 424 18.30 -21.94 -15.74
CA ILE A 424 18.05 -22.42 -14.38
C ILE A 424 17.32 -23.76 -14.37
N SER A 425 16.32 -23.92 -15.24
CA SER A 425 15.47 -25.11 -15.27
C SER A 425 16.06 -26.17 -16.20
N PRO A 426 16.41 -27.37 -15.70
CA PRO A 426 16.89 -28.47 -16.54
C PRO A 426 15.78 -29.05 -17.44
N VAL A 427 14.53 -28.76 -17.13
CA VAL A 427 13.38 -29.21 -17.94
C VAL A 427 13.05 -28.10 -18.94
N HIS A 428 13.61 -28.24 -20.16
CA HIS A 428 13.23 -27.38 -21.28
C HIS A 428 11.78 -27.72 -21.71
N ASN A 429 10.83 -26.97 -21.11
CA ASN A 429 9.47 -27.04 -21.62
C ASN A 429 9.41 -26.21 -22.92
N ALA A 430 9.34 -26.91 -24.08
CA ALA A 430 9.28 -26.27 -25.40
C ALA A 430 8.08 -25.32 -25.60
N GLN A 431 7.19 -25.24 -24.61
CA GLN A 431 5.99 -24.39 -24.57
C GLN A 431 6.19 -23.05 -23.84
N ASN A 432 7.38 -22.80 -23.26
CA ASN A 432 7.67 -21.50 -22.64
C ASN A 432 7.93 -20.45 -23.71
N ASN A 433 7.24 -19.31 -23.64
CA ASN A 433 7.31 -18.26 -24.64
C ASN A 433 7.50 -16.87 -24.04
N ALA A 434 8.08 -15.96 -24.82
CA ALA A 434 8.23 -14.57 -24.50
C ALA A 434 7.28 -13.71 -25.36
N TYR A 435 6.59 -12.77 -24.72
CA TYR A 435 5.58 -11.89 -25.33
C TYR A 435 5.96 -10.43 -25.13
N SER A 436 5.63 -9.59 -26.11
CA SER A 436 5.99 -8.19 -26.11
C SER A 436 5.15 -7.34 -25.15
N SER A 437 4.02 -7.87 -24.68
CA SER A 437 3.12 -7.17 -23.77
C SER A 437 2.39 -8.11 -22.81
N VAL A 438 1.97 -7.58 -21.66
CA VAL A 438 1.16 -8.31 -20.67
C VAL A 438 -0.14 -8.83 -21.29
N LYS A 439 -0.78 -8.01 -22.13
CA LYS A 439 -2.01 -8.41 -22.83
C LYS A 439 -1.81 -9.63 -23.71
N GLU A 440 -0.76 -9.66 -24.54
CA GLU A 440 -0.47 -10.79 -25.42
C GLU A 440 -0.19 -12.08 -24.63
N ALA A 441 0.59 -11.99 -23.55
CA ALA A 441 0.90 -13.12 -22.69
C ALA A 441 -0.36 -13.69 -22.02
N ILE A 442 -1.24 -12.82 -21.48
CA ILE A 442 -2.51 -13.24 -20.89
C ILE A 442 -3.41 -13.91 -21.92
N LEU A 443 -3.56 -13.33 -23.13
CA LEU A 443 -4.39 -13.90 -24.18
C LEU A 443 -3.85 -15.26 -24.67
N ALA A 444 -2.53 -15.43 -24.75
CA ALA A 444 -1.91 -16.70 -25.09
C ALA A 444 -2.18 -17.75 -24.00
N ALA A 445 -2.01 -17.42 -22.72
CA ALA A 445 -2.32 -18.33 -21.62
C ALA A 445 -3.80 -18.72 -21.61
N GLN A 446 -4.72 -17.77 -21.82
CA GLN A 446 -6.17 -18.03 -21.89
C GLN A 446 -6.57 -18.92 -23.08
N LYS A 447 -5.86 -18.80 -24.21
CA LYS A 447 -6.13 -19.64 -25.41
C LYS A 447 -5.73 -21.10 -25.21
N GLU A 448 -4.69 -21.35 -24.43
CA GLU A 448 -4.16 -22.70 -24.18
C GLU A 448 -4.79 -23.37 -22.95
N ALA A 449 -5.31 -22.57 -22.00
CA ALA A 449 -5.89 -23.07 -20.77
C ALA A 449 -7.30 -23.63 -20.99
N THR A 450 -7.60 -24.71 -20.26
CA THR A 450 -8.95 -25.29 -20.12
C THR A 450 -9.59 -24.80 -18.81
N ASP A 451 -10.88 -25.01 -18.64
CA ASP A 451 -11.61 -24.64 -17.40
C ASP A 451 -11.06 -25.31 -16.12
N GLN A 452 -10.26 -26.39 -16.28
CA GLN A 452 -9.64 -27.13 -15.18
C GLN A 452 -8.20 -26.68 -14.89
N ASP A 453 -7.71 -25.67 -15.59
CA ASP A 453 -6.36 -25.15 -15.43
C ASP A 453 -6.34 -23.90 -14.53
N ILE A 454 -5.14 -23.48 -14.13
CA ILE A 454 -4.91 -22.25 -13.37
C ILE A 454 -4.07 -21.31 -14.22
N ILE A 455 -4.43 -20.04 -14.23
CA ILE A 455 -3.61 -18.95 -14.76
C ILE A 455 -3.19 -18.05 -13.58
N PHE A 456 -1.88 -17.97 -13.34
CA PHE A 456 -1.31 -17.00 -12.39
C PHE A 456 -0.68 -15.83 -13.14
N ILE A 457 -0.91 -14.60 -12.66
CA ILE A 457 -0.38 -13.36 -13.25
C ILE A 457 0.36 -12.59 -12.17
N GLY A 458 1.68 -12.33 -12.34
CA GLY A 458 2.45 -11.67 -11.30
C GLY A 458 3.86 -11.27 -11.67
N GLY A 459 4.71 -11.13 -10.64
CA GLY A 459 6.13 -10.77 -10.73
C GLY A 459 6.41 -9.27 -10.60
N SER A 460 5.42 -8.40 -10.80
CA SER A 460 5.56 -6.96 -10.52
C SER A 460 4.21 -6.26 -10.38
N ASN A 461 4.21 -5.11 -9.69
CA ASN A 461 3.03 -4.25 -9.61
C ASN A 461 2.55 -3.78 -10.99
N TYR A 462 3.46 -3.58 -11.95
CA TYR A 462 3.13 -3.14 -13.31
C TYR A 462 2.38 -4.20 -14.10
N VAL A 463 2.85 -5.45 -14.07
CA VAL A 463 2.17 -6.58 -14.72
C VAL A 463 0.77 -6.76 -14.17
N VAL A 464 0.62 -6.72 -12.83
CA VAL A 464 -0.68 -6.83 -12.17
C VAL A 464 -1.57 -5.62 -12.51
N GLY A 465 -1.04 -4.39 -12.55
CA GLY A 465 -1.79 -3.19 -12.94
C GLY A 465 -2.36 -3.27 -14.36
N GLU A 466 -1.55 -3.73 -15.34
CA GLU A 466 -2.01 -3.93 -16.72
C GLU A 466 -3.04 -5.07 -16.80
N ALA A 467 -2.86 -6.15 -16.06
CA ALA A 467 -3.83 -7.24 -15.96
C ALA A 467 -5.17 -6.75 -15.40
N LEU A 468 -5.16 -6.04 -14.27
CA LEU A 468 -6.36 -5.46 -13.68
C LEU A 468 -7.10 -4.53 -14.65
N THR A 469 -6.37 -3.72 -15.41
CA THR A 469 -6.96 -2.85 -16.43
C THR A 469 -7.65 -3.66 -17.53
N LEU A 470 -7.03 -4.76 -17.98
CA LEU A 470 -7.57 -5.64 -19.00
C LEU A 470 -8.86 -6.34 -18.53
N PHE A 471 -8.87 -6.87 -17.30
CA PHE A 471 -10.04 -7.58 -16.77
C PHE A 471 -11.17 -6.63 -16.37
N ASN A 472 -10.90 -5.40 -15.94
CA ASN A 472 -11.92 -4.39 -15.66
C ASN A 472 -12.66 -3.90 -16.91
N GLN A 473 -12.05 -4.01 -18.10
CA GLN A 473 -12.65 -3.61 -19.39
C GLN A 473 -13.54 -4.70 -20.00
N ARG A 474 -13.44 -5.94 -19.54
CA ARG A 474 -14.33 -7.03 -19.98
C ARG A 474 -15.57 -7.02 -19.09
N PRO A 475 -16.80 -7.02 -19.63
CA PRO A 475 -17.96 -7.38 -18.84
C PRO A 475 -17.69 -8.80 -18.30
N LEU A 476 -17.92 -8.99 -17.00
CA LEU A 476 -17.94 -10.32 -16.38
C LEU A 476 -19.00 -11.11 -17.15
N HIS A 477 -18.59 -11.94 -18.08
CA HIS A 477 -19.47 -12.94 -18.64
C HIS A 477 -19.75 -13.93 -17.52
N GLU A 478 -21.04 -14.05 -17.23
CA GLU A 478 -21.69 -14.94 -16.27
C GLU A 478 -21.22 -16.39 -16.36
#